data_2789ce837b4300ca96997d22fc9ad3a4
#
_entry.id   2789ce837b4300ca96997d22fc9ad3a4
#
_cell.length_a   1.000
_cell.length_b   1.000
_cell.length_c   1.000
_cell.angle_alpha   90.00
_cell.angle_beta   90.00
_cell.angle_gamma   90.00
#
_symmetry.space_group_name_H-M   'P 1'
#
loop_
_entity.id
_entity.type
_entity.pdbx_description
1 polymer ?
#
loop_
_entity_poly.entity_id
_entity_poly.type
_entity_poly.pdbx_seq_one_letter_code
_entity_poly.pdbx_strand_id
1 'polypeptide(L)'
;DLYTLVHEFGHSAHSYFSRKFQPSNSSDYTIFVAEVASTCNEALLSDYMDKHLDDEKRLLLLNQELERFRATLFRQTMFAEFEHKIHAIEEAGEPLTPTRMNEEYAKLNKLYFGDSVETDEDISKEWSRIPHFYMNY
;
A
#
# COMPACT_ATOMS: atom_id res chain seq x y z
N ASP A 1 11.66 10.01 -6.80
CA ASP A 1 11.47 9.93 -8.25
C ASP A 1 10.32 10.84 -8.72
N LEU A 2 9.97 10.82 -10.02
CA LEU A 2 8.92 11.67 -10.56
C LEU A 2 7.53 11.33 -9.99
N TYR A 3 7.23 10.06 -9.82
CA TYR A 3 5.96 9.63 -9.25
C TYR A 3 5.79 10.07 -7.80
N THR A 4 6.84 9.96 -6.99
CA THR A 4 6.83 10.49 -5.61
C THR A 4 6.53 11.98 -5.60
N LEU A 5 7.17 12.76 -6.47
CA LEU A 5 6.92 14.20 -6.56
C LEU A 5 5.46 14.53 -6.92
N VAL A 6 4.90 13.80 -7.90
CA VAL A 6 3.53 13.99 -8.37
C VAL A 6 2.52 13.53 -7.30
N HIS A 7 2.83 12.48 -6.57
CA HIS A 7 2.07 12.01 -5.41
C HIS A 7 1.95 13.10 -4.33
N GLU A 8 3.08 13.62 -3.86
CA GLU A 8 3.12 14.69 -2.85
C GLU A 8 2.45 15.98 -3.34
N PHE A 9 2.54 16.26 -4.65
CA PHE A 9 1.81 17.37 -5.23
C PHE A 9 0.30 17.18 -5.19
N GLY A 10 -0.17 15.93 -5.34
CA GLY A 10 -1.58 15.56 -5.17
C GLY A 10 -2.10 15.90 -3.77
N HIS A 11 -1.35 15.54 -2.72
CA HIS A 11 -1.67 15.94 -1.34
C HIS A 11 -1.68 17.45 -1.15
N SER A 12 -0.70 18.13 -1.71
CA SER A 12 -0.58 19.60 -1.62
C SER A 12 -1.77 20.29 -2.27
N ALA A 13 -2.16 19.86 -3.47
CA ALA A 13 -3.32 20.39 -4.19
C ALA A 13 -4.63 20.11 -3.42
N HIS A 14 -4.80 18.90 -2.89
CA HIS A 14 -5.96 18.54 -2.09
C HIS A 14 -6.08 19.44 -0.84
N SER A 15 -5.01 19.58 -0.07
CA SER A 15 -4.98 20.45 1.12
C SER A 15 -5.27 21.91 0.76
N TYR A 16 -4.71 22.41 -0.34
CA TYR A 16 -4.98 23.77 -0.80
C TYR A 16 -6.46 23.98 -1.12
N PHE A 17 -7.08 23.09 -1.90
CA PHE A 17 -8.48 23.21 -2.28
C PHE A 17 -9.42 22.99 -1.10
N SER A 18 -9.11 22.03 -0.22
CA SER A 18 -9.89 21.83 1.00
C SER A 18 -9.93 23.10 1.85
N ARG A 19 -8.79 23.68 2.15
CA ARG A 19 -8.72 24.93 2.95
C ARG A 19 -9.32 26.14 2.26
N LYS A 20 -9.33 26.16 0.92
CA LYS A 20 -9.92 27.27 0.15
C LYS A 20 -11.44 27.23 0.12
N PHE A 21 -12.04 26.05 0.09
CA PHE A 21 -13.48 25.89 -0.15
C PHE A 21 -14.26 25.39 1.06
N GLN A 22 -13.59 24.89 2.10
CA GLN A 22 -14.21 24.42 3.33
C GLN A 22 -13.96 25.43 4.49
N PRO A 23 -14.89 25.55 5.43
CA PRO A 23 -14.63 26.24 6.69
C PRO A 23 -13.45 25.59 7.43
N SER A 24 -12.72 26.37 8.21
CA SER A 24 -11.48 25.90 8.90
C SER A 24 -11.70 24.70 9.81
N ASN A 25 -12.88 24.57 10.42
CA ASN A 25 -13.27 23.43 11.25
C ASN A 25 -13.67 22.17 10.47
N SER A 26 -13.75 22.25 9.15
CA SER A 26 -14.15 21.15 8.25
C SER A 26 -13.15 20.97 7.10
N SER A 27 -11.98 21.61 7.17
CA SER A 27 -10.97 21.56 6.11
C SER A 27 -10.03 20.38 6.21
N ASP A 28 -10.03 19.69 7.35
CA ASP A 28 -9.27 18.44 7.52
C ASP A 28 -10.02 17.26 6.88
N TYR A 29 -9.27 16.26 6.45
CA TYR A 29 -9.81 15.06 5.82
C TYR A 29 -9.09 13.81 6.35
N THR A 30 -9.77 12.68 6.28
CA THR A 30 -9.22 11.40 6.73
C THR A 30 -8.14 10.89 5.77
N ILE A 31 -7.22 10.04 6.26
CA ILE A 31 -6.15 9.46 5.45
C ILE A 31 -6.71 8.64 4.29
N PHE A 32 -7.86 8.00 4.45
CA PHE A 32 -8.55 7.27 3.38
C PHE A 32 -8.81 8.15 2.14
N VAL A 33 -9.22 9.41 2.34
CA VAL A 33 -9.51 10.35 1.25
C VAL A 33 -8.25 11.03 0.75
N ALA A 34 -7.23 11.16 1.59
CA ALA A 34 -5.95 11.79 1.24
C ALA A 34 -5.30 11.09 0.04
N GLU A 35 -5.25 9.76 0.08
CA GLU A 35 -4.59 8.96 -0.97
C GLU A 35 -5.38 8.93 -2.29
N VAL A 36 -6.66 9.27 -2.29
CA VAL A 36 -7.43 9.43 -3.54
C VAL A 36 -6.85 10.54 -4.41
N ALA A 37 -6.46 11.65 -3.81
CA ALA A 37 -5.89 12.79 -4.53
C ALA A 37 -4.49 12.49 -5.06
N SER A 38 -3.63 11.88 -4.25
CA SER A 38 -2.27 11.52 -4.61
C SER A 38 -2.23 10.46 -5.71
N THR A 39 -2.99 9.37 -5.57
CA THR A 39 -3.06 8.29 -6.56
C THR A 39 -3.75 8.71 -7.85
N CYS A 40 -4.76 9.59 -7.80
CA CYS A 40 -5.35 10.18 -8.99
C CYS A 40 -4.31 10.98 -9.79
N ASN A 41 -3.47 11.74 -9.09
CA ASN A 41 -2.42 12.54 -9.73
C ASN A 41 -1.34 11.67 -10.38
N GLU A 42 -0.98 10.55 -9.75
CA GLU A 42 -0.12 9.53 -10.35
C GLU A 42 -0.75 8.92 -11.62
N ALA A 43 -2.03 8.59 -11.58
CA ALA A 43 -2.74 8.04 -12.74
C ALA A 43 -2.79 9.03 -13.93
N LEU A 44 -2.95 10.32 -13.65
CA LEU A 44 -2.88 11.37 -14.68
C LEU A 44 -1.49 11.47 -15.30
N LEU A 45 -0.42 11.33 -14.50
CA LEU A 45 0.94 11.27 -15.01
C LEU A 45 1.15 10.04 -15.91
N SER A 46 0.68 8.88 -15.47
CA SER A 46 0.79 7.62 -16.24
C SER A 46 0.08 7.73 -17.58
N ASP A 47 -1.14 8.25 -17.61
CA ASP A 47 -1.90 8.48 -18.86
C ASP A 47 -1.19 9.47 -19.79
N TYR A 48 -0.60 10.52 -19.25
CA TYR A 48 0.21 11.46 -20.02
C TYR A 48 1.45 10.78 -20.61
N MET A 49 2.21 10.05 -19.79
CA MET A 49 3.43 9.38 -20.22
C MET A 49 3.15 8.30 -21.27
N ASP A 50 2.07 7.52 -21.11
CA ASP A 50 1.69 6.48 -22.07
C ASP A 50 1.48 7.04 -23.49
N LYS A 51 0.95 8.26 -23.60
CA LYS A 51 0.69 8.95 -24.87
C LYS A 51 1.92 9.58 -25.53
N HIS A 52 3.01 9.79 -24.76
CA HIS A 52 4.17 10.57 -25.22
C HIS A 52 5.48 9.78 -25.23
N LEU A 53 5.50 8.56 -24.69
CA LEU A 53 6.67 7.71 -24.69
C LEU A 53 6.72 6.82 -25.94
N ASP A 54 7.93 6.45 -26.35
CA ASP A 54 8.17 5.40 -27.33
C ASP A 54 7.85 4.01 -26.75
N ASP A 55 7.76 2.99 -27.61
CA ASP A 55 7.32 1.65 -27.20
C ASP A 55 8.23 1.00 -26.14
N GLU A 56 9.54 1.25 -26.19
CA GLU A 56 10.49 0.71 -25.22
C GLU A 56 10.23 1.31 -23.81
N LYS A 57 10.06 2.62 -23.72
CA LYS A 57 9.76 3.30 -22.47
C LYS A 57 8.35 3.02 -21.97
N ARG A 58 7.39 2.81 -22.88
CA ARG A 58 6.03 2.37 -22.52
C ARG A 58 6.05 1.00 -21.84
N LEU A 59 6.88 0.08 -22.31
CA LEU A 59 7.03 -1.23 -21.66
C LEU A 59 7.53 -1.08 -20.21
N LEU A 60 8.51 -0.21 -19.97
CA LEU A 60 9.00 0.10 -18.63
C LEU A 60 7.91 0.75 -17.78
N LEU A 61 7.13 1.69 -18.34
CA LEU A 61 6.00 2.31 -17.66
C LEU A 61 4.97 1.27 -17.21
N LEU A 62 4.56 0.37 -18.12
CA LEU A 62 3.61 -0.70 -17.80
C LEU A 62 4.12 -1.63 -16.71
N ASN A 63 5.41 -1.98 -16.73
CA ASN A 63 6.00 -2.78 -15.67
C ASN A 63 5.97 -2.05 -14.32
N GLN A 64 6.24 -0.75 -14.29
CA GLN A 64 6.14 0.06 -13.07
C GLN A 64 4.69 0.15 -12.56
N GLU A 65 3.70 0.25 -13.45
CA GLU A 65 2.28 0.23 -13.09
C GLU A 65 1.89 -1.09 -12.44
N LEU A 66 2.28 -2.21 -13.03
CA LEU A 66 2.00 -3.55 -12.47
C LEU A 66 2.66 -3.73 -11.09
N GLU A 67 3.91 -3.29 -10.93
CA GLU A 67 4.60 -3.31 -9.63
C GLU A 67 3.89 -2.43 -8.59
N ARG A 68 3.36 -1.29 -9.00
CA ARG A 68 2.59 -0.40 -8.12
C ARG A 68 1.30 -1.07 -7.66
N PHE A 69 0.55 -1.71 -8.57
CA PHE A 69 -0.62 -2.51 -8.21
C PHE A 69 -0.27 -3.62 -7.22
N ARG A 70 0.80 -4.35 -7.48
CA ARG A 70 1.28 -5.40 -6.58
C ARG A 70 1.61 -4.85 -5.19
N ALA A 71 2.39 -3.76 -5.13
CA ALA A 71 2.87 -3.19 -3.88
C ALA A 71 1.77 -2.47 -3.08
N THR A 72 0.84 -1.81 -3.77
CA THR A 72 -0.18 -0.97 -3.13
C THR A 72 -1.48 -1.73 -2.87
N LEU A 73 -1.99 -2.48 -3.84
CA LEU A 73 -3.25 -3.19 -3.68
C LEU A 73 -3.04 -4.55 -3.00
N PHE A 74 -2.29 -5.44 -3.63
CA PHE A 74 -2.18 -6.82 -3.16
C PHE A 74 -1.42 -6.91 -1.84
N ARG A 75 -0.27 -6.26 -1.74
CA ARG A 75 0.55 -6.29 -0.53
C ARG A 75 -0.13 -5.61 0.66
N GLN A 76 -0.80 -4.49 0.46
CA GLN A 76 -1.50 -3.80 1.55
C GLN A 76 -2.73 -4.60 2.01
N THR A 77 -3.42 -5.27 1.10
CA THR A 77 -4.52 -6.18 1.45
C THR A 77 -4.00 -7.38 2.26
N MET A 78 -2.85 -7.95 1.87
CA MET A 78 -2.19 -9.02 2.64
C MET A 78 -1.84 -8.56 4.06
N PHE A 79 -1.34 -7.34 4.22
CA PHE A 79 -1.05 -6.77 5.53
C PHE A 79 -2.30 -6.60 6.39
N ALA A 80 -3.38 -6.07 5.81
CA ALA A 80 -4.65 -5.93 6.51
C ALA A 80 -5.24 -7.31 6.91
N GLU A 81 -5.12 -8.30 6.05
CA GLU A 81 -5.54 -9.68 6.38
C GLU A 81 -4.68 -10.29 7.49
N PHE A 82 -3.38 -10.06 7.47
CA PHE A 82 -2.50 -10.50 8.55
C PHE A 82 -2.87 -9.83 9.88
N GLU A 83 -3.03 -8.52 9.88
CA GLU A 83 -3.45 -7.76 11.06
C GLU A 83 -4.78 -8.29 11.63
N HIS A 84 -5.78 -8.47 10.80
CA HIS A 84 -7.06 -9.06 11.19
C HIS A 84 -6.89 -10.46 11.81
N LYS A 85 -6.04 -11.31 11.24
CA LYS A 85 -5.80 -12.66 11.75
C LYS A 85 -5.13 -12.67 13.11
N ILE A 86 -4.10 -11.85 13.32
CA ILE A 86 -3.41 -11.79 14.62
C ILE A 86 -4.31 -11.24 15.73
N HIS A 87 -5.15 -10.25 15.42
CA HIS A 87 -6.16 -9.76 16.34
C HIS A 87 -7.19 -10.84 16.68
N ALA A 88 -7.69 -11.56 15.71
CA ALA A 88 -8.64 -12.63 15.93
C ALA A 88 -8.08 -13.79 16.80
N ILE A 89 -6.79 -14.13 16.66
CA ILE A 89 -6.11 -15.09 17.52
C ILE A 89 -6.08 -14.61 18.98
N GLU A 90 -5.70 -13.34 19.20
CA GLU A 90 -5.66 -12.74 20.54
C GLU A 90 -7.04 -12.66 21.18
N GLU A 91 -8.06 -12.24 20.42
CA GLU A 91 -9.45 -12.16 20.88
C GLU A 91 -10.03 -13.54 21.23
N ALA A 92 -9.57 -14.60 20.58
CA ALA A 92 -9.92 -15.97 20.93
C ALA A 92 -9.23 -16.47 22.21
N GLY A 93 -8.33 -15.70 22.79
CA GLY A 93 -7.54 -16.08 23.98
C GLY A 93 -6.39 -17.05 23.68
N GLU A 94 -6.01 -17.17 22.40
CA GLU A 94 -4.86 -17.97 21.99
C GLU A 94 -3.55 -17.13 22.10
N PRO A 95 -2.44 -17.74 22.53
CA PRO A 95 -1.18 -17.01 22.66
C PRO A 95 -0.61 -16.59 21.31
N LEU A 96 -0.40 -15.29 21.14
CA LEU A 96 0.21 -14.70 19.95
C LEU A 96 1.74 -14.72 20.09
N THR A 97 2.36 -15.86 19.77
CA THR A 97 3.81 -16.04 19.79
C THR A 97 4.46 -15.65 18.46
N PRO A 98 5.77 -15.27 18.43
CA PRO A 98 6.49 -15.02 17.18
C PRO A 98 6.42 -16.19 16.19
N THR A 99 6.47 -17.42 16.67
CA THR A 99 6.33 -18.62 15.84
C THR A 99 4.96 -18.65 15.15
N ARG A 100 3.89 -18.41 15.90
CA ARG A 100 2.53 -18.36 15.36
C ARG A 100 2.37 -17.26 14.32
N MET A 101 2.92 -16.08 14.60
CA MET A 101 2.91 -14.96 13.66
C MET A 101 3.67 -15.29 12.37
N ASN A 102 4.85 -15.91 12.46
CA ASN A 102 5.60 -16.36 11.29
C ASN A 102 4.80 -17.36 10.44
N GLU A 103 4.12 -18.32 11.08
CA GLU A 103 3.28 -19.30 10.38
C GLU A 103 2.13 -18.64 9.62
N GLU A 104 1.40 -17.73 10.26
CA GLU A 104 0.27 -17.02 9.61
C GLU A 104 0.76 -16.11 8.49
N TYR A 105 1.89 -15.43 8.68
CA TYR A 105 2.47 -14.57 7.65
C TYR A 105 2.99 -15.39 6.45
N ALA A 106 3.63 -16.54 6.69
CA ALA A 106 4.08 -17.44 5.63
C ALA A 106 2.91 -17.99 4.79
N LYS A 107 1.79 -18.36 5.44
CA LYS A 107 0.57 -18.80 4.73
C LYS A 107 0.02 -17.72 3.80
N LEU A 108 0.00 -16.46 4.25
CA LEU A 108 -0.45 -15.35 3.44
C LEU A 108 0.51 -15.06 2.29
N ASN A 109 1.82 -15.08 2.53
CA ASN A 109 2.79 -14.94 1.44
C ASN A 109 2.54 -15.99 0.35
N LYS A 110 2.40 -17.25 0.73
CA LYS A 110 2.11 -18.32 -0.24
C LYS A 110 0.81 -18.09 -0.99
N LEU A 111 -0.24 -17.63 -0.31
CA LEU A 111 -1.54 -17.34 -0.93
C LEU A 111 -1.44 -16.20 -1.96
N TYR A 112 -0.75 -15.10 -1.61
CA TYR A 112 -0.71 -13.90 -2.44
C TYR A 112 0.33 -13.95 -3.57
N PHE A 113 1.45 -14.63 -3.37
CA PHE A 113 2.50 -14.78 -4.39
C PHE A 113 2.34 -16.04 -5.26
N GLY A 114 1.57 -17.02 -4.79
CA GLY A 114 1.33 -18.29 -5.49
C GLY A 114 2.50 -19.27 -5.42
N ASP A 115 2.28 -20.45 -5.98
CA ASP A 115 3.24 -21.57 -5.89
C ASP A 115 4.44 -21.41 -6.85
N SER A 116 4.38 -20.47 -7.78
CA SER A 116 5.48 -20.21 -8.74
C SER A 116 6.61 -19.35 -8.18
N VAL A 117 6.41 -18.75 -7.01
CA VAL A 117 7.41 -17.92 -6.33
C VAL A 117 8.00 -18.70 -5.16
N GLU A 118 9.32 -18.93 -5.24
CA GLU A 118 10.08 -19.46 -4.09
C GLU A 118 10.31 -18.34 -3.09
N THR A 119 9.87 -18.57 -1.86
CA THR A 119 10.09 -17.66 -0.74
C THR A 119 11.09 -18.28 0.24
N ASP A 120 12.04 -17.48 0.73
CA ASP A 120 12.93 -17.91 1.80
C ASP A 120 12.24 -17.88 3.18
N GLU A 121 12.90 -18.45 4.19
CA GLU A 121 12.36 -18.47 5.55
C GLU A 121 12.24 -17.05 6.16
N ASP A 122 13.07 -16.12 5.72
CA ASP A 122 13.11 -14.78 6.29
C ASP A 122 11.89 -13.93 5.91
N ILE A 123 11.24 -14.23 4.78
CA ILE A 123 10.01 -13.56 4.41
C ILE A 123 8.90 -13.75 5.46
N SER A 124 8.89 -14.89 6.14
CA SER A 124 7.91 -15.18 7.20
C SER A 124 8.04 -14.25 8.41
N LYS A 125 9.19 -13.61 8.57
CA LYS A 125 9.52 -12.68 9.67
C LYS A 125 9.35 -11.22 9.29
N GLU A 126 8.98 -10.91 8.04
CA GLU A 126 8.86 -9.53 7.54
C GLU A 126 7.91 -8.67 8.38
N TRP A 127 6.85 -9.26 8.93
CA TRP A 127 5.90 -8.57 9.81
C TRP A 127 6.58 -7.82 10.96
N SER A 128 7.72 -8.34 11.47
CA SER A 128 8.42 -7.76 12.63
C SER A 128 9.02 -6.37 12.38
N ARG A 129 9.27 -6.01 11.12
CA ARG A 129 9.79 -4.68 10.72
C ARG A 129 8.71 -3.69 10.32
N ILE A 130 7.44 -4.09 10.33
CA ILE A 130 6.33 -3.25 9.88
C ILE A 130 5.66 -2.62 11.11
N PRO A 131 5.91 -1.34 11.40
CA PRO A 131 5.46 -0.71 12.64
C PRO A 131 3.93 -0.60 12.72
N HIS A 132 3.23 -0.61 11.59
CA HIS A 132 1.77 -0.50 11.52
C HIS A 132 1.02 -1.57 12.31
N PHE A 133 1.60 -2.76 12.48
CA PHE A 133 0.99 -3.82 13.30
C PHE A 133 1.09 -3.58 14.81
N TYR A 134 1.87 -2.58 15.25
CA TYR A 134 2.13 -2.30 16.66
C TYR A 134 1.70 -0.90 17.09
N MET A 135 1.37 -0.04 16.15
CA MET A 135 1.01 1.35 16.41
C MET A 135 -0.43 1.60 15.98
N ASN A 136 -1.14 2.39 16.78
CA ASN A 136 -2.41 2.94 16.34
C ASN A 136 -2.18 3.91 15.18
N TYR A 137 -2.99 3.78 14.19
CA TYR A 137 -3.08 4.70 13.09
C TYR A 137 -3.87 5.94 13.49
#